data_a9572a8f9e8616b1e048657914878c75
#
_entry.id   a9572a8f9e8616b1e048657914878c75
#
_cell.length_a   1.000
_cell.length_b   1.000
_cell.length_c   1.000
_cell.angle_alpha   90.00
_cell.angle_beta   90.00
_cell.angle_gamma   90.00
#
_symmetry.space_group_name_H-M   'P 1'
#
loop_
_entity.id
_entity.type
_entity.pdbx_description
1 polymer ?
#
loop_
_entity_poly.entity_id
_entity_poly.type
_entity_poly.pdbx_seq_one_letter_code
_entity_poly.pdbx_strand_id
1 'polypeptide(L)'
;MKRTKLLALALAGVMVLALLTGCSDSSSKAKQVEECFRSLMKQRGDYQKDETLDKKLEVIAQQFQPSWLAGEDLLTDEAQNIIEEELKDYVITGSVWLWYGEVKPGQSARAQAESMKQCRGIRYDSYGEYSGPQQPMCAIAFTMTGEKSDGHRYYLALETNATIKTPQT
;
A
#
# COMPACT_ATOMS: atom_id res chain seq x y z
N MET A 1 -43.47 18.93 24.98
CA MET A 1 -42.02 18.81 25.16
C MET A 1 -41.39 17.41 25.09
N LYS A 2 -42.15 16.31 25.01
CA LYS A 2 -41.60 14.89 24.93
C LYS A 2 -41.30 14.44 23.51
N ARG A 3 -41.95 14.99 22.49
CA ARG A 3 -41.81 14.52 21.08
C ARG A 3 -40.52 15.02 20.39
N THR A 4 -40.02 16.21 20.78
CA THR A 4 -38.79 16.77 20.22
C THR A 4 -37.52 16.09 20.72
N LYS A 5 -37.53 15.53 21.94
CA LYS A 5 -36.38 14.77 22.50
C LYS A 5 -36.23 13.39 21.82
N LEU A 6 -37.33 12.76 21.42
CA LEU A 6 -37.32 11.49 20.71
C LEU A 6 -36.76 11.64 19.28
N LEU A 7 -37.10 12.73 18.60
CA LEU A 7 -36.58 13.03 17.26
C LEU A 7 -35.08 13.34 17.27
N ALA A 8 -34.59 14.04 18.29
CA ALA A 8 -33.17 14.32 18.42
C ALA A 8 -32.35 13.05 18.69
N LEU A 9 -32.86 12.11 19.48
CA LEU A 9 -32.20 10.83 19.73
C LEU A 9 -32.19 9.92 18.48
N ALA A 10 -33.24 9.94 17.68
CA ALA A 10 -33.33 9.17 16.44
C ALA A 10 -32.33 9.71 15.38
N LEU A 11 -32.20 11.06 15.28
CA LEU A 11 -31.21 11.67 14.36
C LEU A 11 -29.75 11.41 14.79
N ALA A 12 -29.48 11.46 16.10
CA ALA A 12 -28.13 11.14 16.61
C ALA A 12 -27.76 9.67 16.39
N GLY A 13 -28.73 8.75 16.54
CA GLY A 13 -28.54 7.33 16.29
C GLY A 13 -28.27 7.01 14.82
N VAL A 14 -28.91 7.68 13.89
CA VAL A 14 -28.70 7.49 12.45
C VAL A 14 -27.33 8.04 12.02
N MET A 15 -26.87 9.19 12.58
CA MET A 15 -25.55 9.69 12.27
C MET A 15 -24.42 8.79 12.80
N VAL A 16 -24.58 8.21 13.98
CA VAL A 16 -23.58 7.27 14.53
C VAL A 16 -23.53 5.99 13.72
N LEU A 17 -24.66 5.47 13.24
CA LEU A 17 -24.70 4.31 12.36
C LEU A 17 -24.06 4.62 10.99
N ALA A 18 -24.28 5.80 10.42
CA ALA A 18 -23.65 6.21 9.17
C ALA A 18 -22.14 6.34 9.28
N LEU A 19 -21.61 6.79 10.43
CA LEU A 19 -20.17 6.86 10.68
C LEU A 19 -19.55 5.47 10.89
N LEU A 20 -20.26 4.53 11.48
CA LEU A 20 -19.79 3.15 11.68
C LEU A 20 -19.83 2.34 10.38
N THR A 21 -20.81 2.52 9.52
CA THR A 21 -20.89 1.85 8.21
C THR A 21 -19.87 2.41 7.21
N GLY A 22 -19.56 3.70 7.27
CA GLY A 22 -18.55 4.32 6.41
C GLY A 22 -17.12 3.81 6.66
N CYS A 23 -16.78 3.47 7.91
CA CYS A 23 -15.45 2.94 8.25
C CYS A 23 -15.30 1.44 7.91
N SER A 24 -16.36 0.64 8.03
CA SER A 24 -16.30 -0.79 7.71
C SER A 24 -16.27 -1.05 6.21
N ASP A 25 -16.97 -0.26 5.42
CA ASP A 25 -17.01 -0.41 3.96
C ASP A 25 -15.66 -0.09 3.30
N SER A 26 -14.95 0.92 3.77
CA SER A 26 -13.66 1.29 3.20
C SER A 26 -12.57 0.25 3.48
N SER A 27 -12.53 -0.32 4.69
CA SER A 27 -11.56 -1.37 5.02
C SER A 27 -11.88 -2.70 4.33
N SER A 28 -13.15 -3.05 4.21
CA SER A 28 -13.61 -4.23 3.45
C SER A 28 -13.24 -4.09 1.97
N LYS A 29 -13.46 -2.91 1.39
CA LYS A 29 -13.12 -2.65 -0.02
C LYS A 29 -11.62 -2.65 -0.25
N ALA A 30 -10.81 -2.09 0.65
CA ALA A 30 -9.36 -2.13 0.55
C ALA A 30 -8.83 -3.57 0.51
N LYS A 31 -9.36 -4.47 1.35
CA LYS A 31 -9.03 -5.91 1.30
C LYS A 31 -9.39 -6.55 -0.03
N GLN A 32 -10.56 -6.25 -0.58
CA GLN A 32 -10.97 -6.76 -1.89
C GLN A 32 -10.05 -6.26 -3.00
N VAL A 33 -9.61 -4.99 -2.97
CA VAL A 33 -8.63 -4.45 -3.93
C VAL A 33 -7.29 -5.13 -3.76
N GLU A 34 -6.81 -5.34 -2.53
CA GLU A 34 -5.60 -6.11 -2.24
C GLU A 34 -5.66 -7.53 -2.82
N GLU A 35 -6.75 -8.25 -2.58
CA GLU A 35 -6.93 -9.61 -3.11
C GLU A 35 -6.91 -9.64 -4.65
N CYS A 36 -7.61 -8.70 -5.29
CA CYS A 36 -7.58 -8.54 -6.73
C CYS A 36 -6.16 -8.21 -7.24
N PHE A 37 -5.46 -7.27 -6.59
CA PHE A 37 -4.10 -6.90 -6.96
C PHE A 37 -3.12 -8.06 -6.82
N ARG A 38 -3.14 -8.76 -5.69
CA ARG A 38 -2.32 -9.96 -5.49
C ARG A 38 -2.62 -11.05 -6.51
N SER A 39 -3.88 -11.22 -6.89
CA SER A 39 -4.28 -12.18 -7.95
C SER A 39 -3.72 -11.78 -9.32
N LEU A 40 -3.70 -10.50 -9.66
CA LEU A 40 -3.07 -9.99 -10.89
C LEU A 40 -1.56 -10.22 -10.87
N MET A 41 -0.92 -9.96 -9.74
CA MET A 41 0.52 -10.11 -9.58
C MET A 41 0.98 -11.58 -9.64
N LYS A 42 0.18 -12.53 -9.17
CA LYS A 42 0.46 -13.98 -9.33
C LYS A 42 0.63 -14.43 -10.78
N GLN A 43 0.04 -13.71 -11.73
CA GLN A 43 0.23 -13.98 -13.16
C GLN A 43 1.61 -13.52 -13.66
N ARG A 44 2.30 -12.66 -12.91
CA ARG A 44 3.62 -12.11 -13.25
C ARG A 44 4.77 -12.85 -12.55
N GLY A 45 4.50 -13.49 -11.42
CA GLY A 45 5.51 -14.20 -10.65
C GLY A 45 4.97 -14.80 -9.34
N ASP A 46 5.80 -15.59 -8.70
CA ASP A 46 5.50 -16.20 -7.40
C ASP A 46 5.86 -15.22 -6.28
N TYR A 47 4.94 -14.32 -5.97
CA TYR A 47 5.09 -13.34 -4.91
C TYR A 47 4.51 -13.85 -3.61
N GLN A 48 5.28 -13.74 -2.55
CA GLN A 48 4.85 -14.10 -1.22
C GLN A 48 4.34 -12.87 -0.45
N LYS A 49 3.47 -13.12 0.53
CA LYS A 49 3.07 -12.11 1.50
C LYS A 49 4.14 -12.05 2.61
N ASP A 50 4.63 -10.86 2.90
CA ASP A 50 5.53 -10.59 4.00
C ASP A 50 4.90 -9.56 4.94
N GLU A 51 4.50 -9.98 6.15
CA GLU A 51 3.84 -9.10 7.13
C GLU A 51 4.77 -7.99 7.65
N THR A 52 6.08 -8.20 7.63
CA THR A 52 7.04 -7.17 7.99
C THR A 52 7.09 -6.10 6.92
N LEU A 53 7.08 -6.50 5.65
CA LEU A 53 7.02 -5.58 4.52
C LEU A 53 5.70 -4.80 4.48
N ASP A 54 4.57 -5.45 4.81
CA ASP A 54 3.27 -4.78 4.94
C ASP A 54 3.37 -3.63 5.98
N LYS A 55 3.96 -3.87 7.17
CA LYS A 55 4.16 -2.83 8.20
C LYS A 55 5.08 -1.71 7.75
N LYS A 56 6.15 -2.02 7.03
CA LYS A 56 7.04 -1.00 6.46
C LYS A 56 6.33 -0.15 5.42
N LEU A 57 5.51 -0.76 4.58
CA LEU A 57 4.69 -0.03 3.61
C LEU A 57 3.65 0.87 4.31
N GLU A 58 3.10 0.48 5.46
CA GLU A 58 2.22 1.37 6.24
C GLU A 58 2.95 2.63 6.69
N VAL A 59 4.21 2.52 7.13
CA VAL A 59 5.04 3.68 7.51
C VAL A 59 5.35 4.56 6.28
N ILE A 60 5.71 3.96 5.16
CA ILE A 60 5.90 4.66 3.88
C ILE A 60 4.61 5.38 3.46
N ALA A 61 3.46 4.73 3.60
CA ALA A 61 2.15 5.29 3.24
C ALA A 61 1.76 6.50 4.11
N GLN A 62 2.20 6.57 5.36
CA GLN A 62 2.00 7.76 6.20
C GLN A 62 2.75 8.97 5.64
N GLN A 63 3.95 8.76 5.11
CA GLN A 63 4.81 9.80 4.55
C GLN A 63 4.52 10.08 3.07
N PHE A 64 3.85 9.17 2.36
CA PHE A 64 3.55 9.31 0.95
C PHE A 64 2.89 10.66 0.63
N GLN A 65 3.39 11.30 -0.42
CA GLN A 65 2.84 12.52 -1.01
C GLN A 65 2.61 12.31 -2.51
N PRO A 66 1.52 12.86 -3.08
CA PRO A 66 1.30 12.79 -4.52
C PRO A 66 2.45 13.37 -5.35
N SER A 67 3.19 14.34 -4.79
CA SER A 67 4.38 14.94 -5.40
C SER A 67 5.56 13.97 -5.57
N TRP A 68 5.57 12.83 -4.89
CA TRP A 68 6.58 11.80 -5.09
C TRP A 68 6.58 11.21 -6.50
N LEU A 69 5.44 11.34 -7.18
CA LEU A 69 5.18 10.82 -8.52
C LEU A 69 5.54 11.87 -9.58
N ALA A 70 6.71 12.49 -9.45
CA ALA A 70 7.18 13.56 -10.32
C ALA A 70 7.69 13.03 -11.66
N GLY A 71 6.78 12.76 -12.58
CA GLY A 71 7.10 12.33 -13.93
C GLY A 71 6.67 10.90 -14.23
N GLU A 72 6.67 10.56 -15.51
CA GLU A 72 6.29 9.24 -15.96
C GLU A 72 7.28 8.19 -15.42
N ASP A 73 6.80 7.32 -14.57
CA ASP A 73 7.47 6.11 -14.06
C ASP A 73 8.66 6.28 -13.09
N LEU A 74 8.95 7.49 -12.58
CA LEU A 74 10.04 7.70 -11.62
C LEU A 74 9.52 8.26 -10.30
N LEU A 75 10.13 7.82 -9.20
CA LEU A 75 9.98 8.42 -7.87
C LEU A 75 10.98 9.57 -7.70
N THR A 76 10.59 10.59 -6.93
CA THR A 76 11.53 11.64 -6.52
C THR A 76 12.63 11.06 -5.63
N ASP A 77 13.79 11.72 -5.57
CA ASP A 77 14.89 11.33 -4.69
C ASP A 77 14.45 11.24 -3.22
N GLU A 78 13.57 12.15 -2.78
CA GLU A 78 12.99 12.12 -1.44
C GLU A 78 12.23 10.82 -1.18
N ALA A 79 11.38 10.41 -2.11
CA ALA A 79 10.62 9.17 -2.01
C ALA A 79 11.53 7.94 -1.99
N GLN A 80 12.56 7.94 -2.83
CA GLN A 80 13.55 6.86 -2.86
C GLN A 80 14.27 6.73 -1.53
N ASN A 81 14.79 7.84 -0.98
CA ASN A 81 15.48 7.85 0.30
C ASN A 81 14.60 7.32 1.46
N ILE A 82 13.32 7.69 1.49
CA ILE A 82 12.39 7.21 2.51
C ILE A 82 12.18 5.68 2.37
N ILE A 83 11.97 5.20 1.15
CA ILE A 83 11.80 3.76 0.90
C ILE A 83 13.07 3.00 1.25
N GLU A 84 14.25 3.52 0.90
CA GLU A 84 15.54 2.92 1.24
C GLU A 84 15.75 2.81 2.74
N GLU A 85 15.48 3.88 3.49
CA GLU A 85 15.62 3.87 4.95
C GLU A 85 14.69 2.84 5.59
N GLU A 86 13.44 2.74 5.12
CA GLU A 86 12.49 1.75 5.64
C GLU A 86 12.90 0.31 5.27
N LEU A 87 13.57 0.11 4.16
CA LEU A 87 13.98 -1.21 3.69
C LEU A 87 15.42 -1.58 4.07
N LYS A 88 16.12 -0.78 4.87
CA LYS A 88 17.53 -1.02 5.24
C LYS A 88 17.80 -2.38 5.91
N ASP A 89 16.78 -3.01 6.51
CA ASP A 89 16.88 -4.33 7.12
C ASP A 89 16.72 -5.48 6.10
N TYR A 90 16.56 -5.14 4.81
CA TYR A 90 16.46 -6.10 3.74
C TYR A 90 17.68 -6.03 2.85
N VAL A 91 18.20 -7.19 2.46
CA VAL A 91 19.12 -7.28 1.33
C VAL A 91 18.25 -7.47 0.08
N ILE A 92 18.28 -6.52 -0.83
CA ILE A 92 17.47 -6.53 -2.04
C ILE A 92 18.39 -6.79 -3.23
N THR A 93 18.13 -7.86 -3.94
CA THR A 93 18.84 -8.19 -5.18
C THR A 93 17.94 -7.87 -6.36
N GLY A 94 18.08 -6.69 -6.94
CA GLY A 94 17.24 -6.26 -8.05
C GLY A 94 16.56 -4.93 -7.83
N SER A 95 15.28 -4.84 -8.08
CA SER A 95 14.54 -3.57 -8.01
C SER A 95 13.38 -3.63 -7.04
N VAL A 96 13.07 -2.48 -6.48
CA VAL A 96 11.84 -2.24 -5.73
C VAL A 96 10.95 -1.35 -6.57
N TRP A 97 9.69 -1.70 -6.70
CA TRP A 97 8.70 -0.88 -7.39
C TRP A 97 7.59 -0.47 -6.43
N LEU A 98 7.26 0.81 -6.47
CA LEU A 98 6.04 1.32 -5.84
C LEU A 98 4.91 1.30 -6.87
N TRP A 99 3.82 0.62 -6.51
CA TRP A 99 2.55 0.70 -7.24
C TRP A 99 1.64 1.67 -6.51
N TYR A 100 0.90 2.46 -7.26
CA TYR A 100 -0.04 3.41 -6.71
C TYR A 100 -1.31 3.50 -7.54
N GLY A 101 -2.42 3.84 -6.90
CA GLY A 101 -3.69 4.12 -7.56
C GLY A 101 -4.58 4.96 -6.67
N GLU A 102 -5.15 6.01 -7.20
CA GLU A 102 -6.13 6.83 -6.48
C GLU A 102 -7.38 6.01 -6.16
N VAL A 103 -7.88 6.15 -4.93
CA VAL A 103 -9.13 5.50 -4.50
C VAL A 103 -10.31 6.19 -5.17
N LYS A 104 -10.95 5.54 -6.13
CA LYS A 104 -12.09 6.08 -6.86
C LYS A 104 -13.40 5.51 -6.34
N PRO A 105 -14.28 6.34 -5.77
CA PRO A 105 -15.61 5.91 -5.37
C PRO A 105 -16.38 5.30 -6.55
N GLY A 106 -17.13 4.23 -6.29
CA GLY A 106 -17.97 3.58 -7.31
C GLY A 106 -17.26 2.58 -8.24
N GLN A 107 -15.93 2.58 -8.32
CA GLN A 107 -15.23 1.54 -9.07
C GLN A 107 -15.26 0.19 -8.34
N SER A 108 -15.31 -0.92 -9.09
CA SER A 108 -15.15 -2.26 -8.53
C SER A 108 -13.73 -2.48 -8.01
N ALA A 109 -13.56 -3.40 -7.07
CA ALA A 109 -12.24 -3.74 -6.53
C ALA A 109 -11.26 -4.19 -7.64
N ARG A 110 -11.75 -4.96 -8.60
CA ARG A 110 -10.96 -5.41 -9.74
C ARG A 110 -10.52 -4.25 -10.64
N ALA A 111 -11.45 -3.37 -11.03
CA ALA A 111 -11.12 -2.20 -11.85
C ALA A 111 -10.14 -1.26 -11.13
N GLN A 112 -10.26 -1.14 -9.80
CA GLN A 112 -9.35 -0.35 -8.99
C GLN A 112 -7.94 -0.97 -8.98
N ALA A 113 -7.83 -2.28 -8.80
CA ALA A 113 -6.54 -2.99 -8.83
C ALA A 113 -5.89 -2.93 -10.24
N GLU A 114 -6.67 -3.11 -11.29
CA GLU A 114 -6.20 -3.02 -12.69
C GLU A 114 -5.75 -1.59 -13.08
N SER A 115 -6.26 -0.55 -12.41
CA SER A 115 -5.90 0.83 -12.65
C SER A 115 -4.64 1.30 -11.93
N MET A 116 -4.07 0.49 -11.04
CA MET A 116 -2.83 0.82 -10.34
C MET A 116 -1.65 0.90 -11.31
N LYS A 117 -0.86 1.95 -11.16
CA LYS A 117 0.32 2.23 -11.98
C LYS A 117 1.57 1.83 -11.22
N GLN A 118 2.56 1.36 -11.95
CA GLN A 118 3.88 1.01 -11.42
C GLN A 118 4.84 2.18 -11.62
N CYS A 119 5.43 2.67 -10.54
CA CYS A 119 6.61 3.53 -10.60
C CYS A 119 7.86 2.68 -10.45
N ARG A 120 8.85 2.96 -11.29
CA ARG A 120 10.19 2.41 -11.07
C ARG A 120 10.71 2.99 -9.76
N GLY A 121 10.81 2.14 -8.77
CA GLY A 121 11.44 2.45 -7.50
C GLY A 121 12.96 2.40 -7.61
N ILE A 122 13.58 2.03 -6.53
CA ILE A 122 15.01 2.00 -6.36
C ILE A 122 15.59 0.79 -7.09
N ARG A 123 16.62 1.02 -7.89
CA ARG A 123 17.42 -0.06 -8.43
C ARG A 123 18.58 -0.32 -7.47
N TYR A 124 18.52 -1.44 -6.80
CA TYR A 124 19.61 -1.91 -5.98
C TYR A 124 20.65 -2.59 -6.87
N ASP A 125 21.77 -1.93 -7.10
CA ASP A 125 22.92 -2.50 -7.82
C ASP A 125 23.79 -3.42 -6.93
N SER A 126 23.30 -3.80 -5.76
CA SER A 126 24.01 -4.72 -4.89
C SER A 126 23.94 -6.15 -5.44
N TYR A 127 24.76 -6.41 -6.44
CA TYR A 127 25.16 -7.75 -6.83
C TYR A 127 26.10 -8.35 -5.76
N GLY A 128 25.72 -8.28 -4.50
CA GLY A 128 26.35 -9.08 -3.47
C GLY A 128 25.90 -10.52 -3.71
N GLU A 129 26.83 -11.41 -4.05
CA GLU A 129 26.56 -12.84 -4.00
C GLU A 129 26.11 -13.17 -2.58
N TYR A 130 24.78 -13.34 -2.42
CA TYR A 130 24.26 -13.82 -1.15
C TYR A 130 24.63 -15.29 -1.02
N SER A 131 25.53 -15.59 -0.09
CA SER A 131 26.00 -16.96 0.22
C SER A 131 25.29 -17.60 1.41
N GLY A 132 24.20 -16.97 1.90
CA GLY A 132 23.46 -17.45 3.06
C GLY A 132 22.47 -18.58 2.75
N PRO A 133 21.96 -19.26 3.80
CA PRO A 133 21.04 -20.40 3.63
C PRO A 133 19.61 -20.02 3.22
N GLN A 134 19.24 -18.74 3.23
CA GLN A 134 17.90 -18.28 2.88
C GLN A 134 17.80 -18.04 1.37
N GLN A 135 16.75 -18.56 0.75
CA GLN A 135 16.48 -18.23 -0.64
C GLN A 135 15.83 -16.85 -0.75
N PRO A 136 16.27 -15.99 -1.70
CA PRO A 136 15.63 -14.72 -1.95
C PRO A 136 14.17 -14.94 -2.40
N MET A 137 13.27 -14.14 -1.86
CA MET A 137 11.85 -14.24 -2.17
C MET A 137 11.36 -12.95 -2.80
N CYS A 138 10.55 -13.08 -3.86
CA CYS A 138 9.76 -11.96 -4.34
C CYS A 138 8.59 -11.72 -3.37
N ALA A 139 8.40 -10.48 -2.95
CA ALA A 139 7.33 -10.15 -2.03
C ALA A 139 6.51 -8.95 -2.51
N ILE A 140 5.24 -8.92 -2.12
CA ILE A 140 4.34 -7.79 -2.33
C ILE A 140 3.69 -7.43 -1.01
N ALA A 141 3.86 -6.17 -0.62
CA ALA A 141 3.07 -5.52 0.41
C ALA A 141 1.95 -4.69 -0.23
N PHE A 142 0.86 -4.48 0.52
CA PHE A 142 -0.27 -3.66 0.07
C PHE A 142 -0.87 -2.89 1.23
N THR A 143 -1.22 -1.62 0.99
CA THR A 143 -1.92 -0.78 1.97
C THR A 143 -2.76 0.31 1.29
N MET A 144 -3.57 1.01 2.08
CA MET A 144 -4.30 2.20 1.66
C MET A 144 -3.88 3.37 2.53
N THR A 145 -3.58 4.52 1.93
CA THR A 145 -3.22 5.73 2.69
C THR A 145 -4.42 6.33 3.42
N GLY A 146 -4.14 7.15 4.43
CA GLY A 146 -5.08 8.19 4.85
C GLY A 146 -5.31 9.22 3.74
N GLU A 147 -6.16 10.20 4.00
CA GLU A 147 -6.35 11.34 3.10
C GLU A 147 -5.06 12.17 3.00
N LYS A 148 -4.68 12.55 1.78
CA LYS A 148 -3.47 13.30 1.48
C LYS A 148 -3.75 14.77 1.25
N SER A 149 -2.71 15.57 1.03
CA SER A 149 -2.79 17.04 0.86
C SER A 149 -3.67 17.49 -0.30
N ASP A 150 -3.90 16.62 -1.28
CA ASP A 150 -4.79 16.83 -2.42
C ASP A 150 -6.25 16.41 -2.16
N GLY A 151 -6.58 15.94 -0.96
CA GLY A 151 -7.90 15.46 -0.58
C GLY A 151 -8.21 14.03 -1.04
N HIS A 152 -7.24 13.32 -1.60
CA HIS A 152 -7.40 11.96 -2.10
C HIS A 152 -6.77 10.92 -1.18
N ARG A 153 -7.22 9.68 -1.32
CA ARG A 153 -6.58 8.48 -0.75
C ARG A 153 -6.00 7.65 -1.88
N TYR A 154 -4.98 6.89 -1.55
CA TYR A 154 -4.28 6.05 -2.52
C TYR A 154 -4.15 4.61 -2.03
N TYR A 155 -4.31 3.66 -2.94
CA TYR A 155 -3.77 2.33 -2.74
C TYR A 155 -2.30 2.35 -3.10
N LEU A 156 -1.49 1.77 -2.23
CA LEU A 156 -0.06 1.59 -2.46
C LEU A 156 0.26 0.11 -2.37
N ALA A 157 1.16 -0.34 -3.25
CA ALA A 157 1.79 -1.64 -3.09
C ALA A 157 3.29 -1.51 -3.33
N LEU A 158 4.07 -2.29 -2.59
CA LEU A 158 5.51 -2.36 -2.74
C LEU A 158 5.86 -3.75 -3.26
N GLU A 159 6.40 -3.80 -4.46
CA GLU A 159 6.89 -5.01 -5.11
C GLU A 159 8.41 -5.06 -4.96
N THR A 160 8.91 -6.17 -4.42
CA THR A 160 10.35 -6.39 -4.27
C THR A 160 10.74 -7.66 -5.00
N ASN A 161 11.82 -7.58 -5.78
CA ASN A 161 12.44 -8.75 -6.38
C ASN A 161 13.54 -9.27 -5.47
N ALA A 162 13.49 -10.57 -5.18
CA ALA A 162 14.54 -11.30 -4.50
C ALA A 162 15.07 -10.59 -3.23
N THR A 163 14.21 -10.46 -2.23
CA THR A 163 14.58 -9.88 -0.93
C THR A 163 14.97 -10.95 0.06
N ILE A 164 15.97 -10.65 0.87
CA ILE A 164 16.37 -11.45 2.02
C ILE A 164 16.38 -10.54 3.23
N LYS A 165 15.68 -10.93 4.28
CA LYS A 165 15.71 -10.20 5.54
C LYS A 165 17.07 -10.39 6.20
N THR A 166 17.75 -9.29 6.51
CA THR A 166 18.99 -9.35 7.28
C THR A 166 18.66 -9.89 8.68
N PRO A 167 19.39 -10.91 9.18
CA PRO A 167 19.24 -11.32 10.57
C PRO A 167 19.52 -10.13 11.49
N GLN A 168 18.59 -9.83 12.38
CA GLN A 168 18.87 -8.89 13.46
C GLN A 168 19.93 -9.52 14.38
N THR A 169 21.12 -8.96 14.40
CA THR A 169 22.18 -9.28 15.34
C THR A 169 21.87 -8.72 16.72
#